data_8053fc0c5bc59264ee1c43ff67475330
#
_entry.id   8053fc0c5bc59264ee1c43ff67475330
#
_cell.length_a   1.000
_cell.length_b   1.000
_cell.length_c   1.000
_cell.angle_alpha   90.00
_cell.angle_beta   90.00
_cell.angle_gamma   90.00
#
_symmetry.space_group_name_H-M   'P 1'
#
loop_
_entity.id
_entity.type
_entity.pdbx_description
1 polymer ?
#
loop_
_entity_poly.entity_id
_entity_poly.type
_entity_poly.pdbx_seq_one_letter_code
_entity_poly.pdbx_strand_id
1 'polypeptide(L)'
;MSSTTCACPNRRFGSAESAAQVEDRLTALTAPVDFRAEKEQRYGALLAHSRLDVDDPRFAQVWDWVKVNTDWLIVNAGKYGRALSAGMPEYPWWFGCDNCYSIQGLLAIGQYELARQTLKLLADYSEKANGNGRIVHEITTYGLCSNPGNTQETAHYVTAVWHYWRWTGDESLVREVMPLLHKSMAWLEAQDDDGDLFPSGYGIIEIAGLNAEMIDTIAYTAQAWDCYAQLCRLTGDMQNAARAEDMFRRTRDALNANMWDEEAGSYCDAYASPDFVRSRRESILGRRLERTAEAEQDFDAMLARKQGDSSKEVGFLMNGNWTLATPM
;
A
#
# COMPACT_ATOMS: atom_id res chain seq x y z
N MET A 1 14.11 19.67 48.99
CA MET A 1 13.35 18.69 48.20
C MET A 1 14.06 18.51 46.87
N SER A 2 14.81 17.44 46.76
CA SER A 2 15.65 17.14 45.58
C SER A 2 14.76 16.56 44.47
N SER A 3 14.66 17.24 43.34
CA SER A 3 13.97 16.74 42.16
C SER A 3 14.85 15.72 41.46
N THR A 4 14.55 14.47 41.64
CA THR A 4 15.16 13.37 40.90
C THR A 4 14.56 13.38 39.49
N THR A 5 15.28 13.96 38.55
CA THR A 5 14.96 13.83 37.12
C THR A 5 15.19 12.38 36.70
N CYS A 6 14.12 11.68 36.43
CA CYS A 6 14.17 10.35 35.80
C CYS A 6 14.66 10.52 34.35
N ALA A 7 15.94 10.32 34.14
CA ALA A 7 16.52 10.22 32.78
C ALA A 7 16.17 8.85 32.21
N CYS A 8 15.09 8.76 31.42
CA CYS A 8 14.89 7.61 30.55
C CYS A 8 15.97 7.64 29.46
N PRO A 9 16.93 6.73 29.42
CA PRO A 9 17.86 6.65 28.33
C PRO A 9 17.08 6.25 27.08
N ASN A 10 17.16 7.09 26.02
CA ASN A 10 16.68 6.73 24.69
C ASN A 10 17.43 5.46 24.25
N ARG A 11 16.83 4.29 24.46
CA ARG A 11 17.40 3.02 24.05
C ARG A 11 17.31 2.95 22.53
N ARG A 12 18.42 3.20 21.84
CA ARG A 12 18.60 2.83 20.44
C ARG A 12 18.75 1.33 20.40
N PHE A 13 17.69 0.60 20.02
CA PHE A 13 17.79 -0.83 19.75
C PHE A 13 18.50 -1.00 18.41
N GLY A 14 19.65 -1.62 18.42
CA GLY A 14 20.38 -2.03 17.25
C GLY A 14 20.80 -3.47 17.40
N SER A 15 20.56 -4.32 16.40
CA SER A 15 21.21 -5.62 16.35
C SER A 15 22.70 -5.43 16.12
N ALA A 16 23.53 -6.10 16.87
CA ALA A 16 24.97 -6.15 16.66
C ALA A 16 25.35 -7.56 16.18
N GLU A 17 26.22 -7.62 15.17
CA GLU A 17 26.66 -8.89 14.56
C GLU A 17 27.91 -9.45 15.22
N SER A 18 28.59 -8.65 16.06
CA SER A 18 29.79 -9.07 16.78
C SER A 18 29.90 -8.40 18.14
N ALA A 19 30.68 -8.99 19.05
CA ALA A 19 30.96 -8.43 20.37
C ALA A 19 31.60 -7.04 20.28
N ALA A 20 32.50 -6.81 19.33
CA ALA A 20 33.13 -5.51 19.10
C ALA A 20 32.10 -4.44 18.73
N GLN A 21 31.13 -4.75 17.87
CA GLN A 21 30.06 -3.81 17.53
C GLN A 21 29.12 -3.53 18.71
N VAL A 22 28.93 -4.49 19.64
CA VAL A 22 28.17 -4.26 20.88
C VAL A 22 28.92 -3.24 21.75
N GLU A 23 30.22 -3.39 21.89
CA GLU A 23 31.07 -2.51 22.69
C GLU A 23 31.12 -1.08 22.13
N ASP A 24 31.28 -0.95 20.81
CA ASP A 24 31.24 0.36 20.11
C ASP A 24 29.87 1.05 20.31
N ARG A 25 28.78 0.31 20.23
CA ARG A 25 27.44 0.85 20.45
C ARG A 25 27.16 1.22 21.88
N LEU A 26 27.64 0.43 22.85
CA LEU A 26 27.55 0.78 24.27
C LEU A 26 28.34 2.04 24.56
N THR A 27 29.53 2.18 24.00
CA THR A 27 30.38 3.38 24.12
C THR A 27 29.66 4.59 23.54
N ALA A 28 29.06 4.46 22.35
CA ALA A 28 28.29 5.54 21.72
C ALA A 28 27.04 5.92 22.54
N LEU A 29 26.40 4.96 23.22
CA LEU A 29 25.22 5.20 24.07
C LEU A 29 25.59 5.87 25.41
N THR A 30 26.83 5.68 25.88
CA THR A 30 27.32 6.26 27.13
C THR A 30 28.04 7.60 26.92
N ALA A 31 28.34 7.98 25.65
CA ALA A 31 28.88 9.28 25.33
C ALA A 31 27.89 10.40 25.70
N PRO A 32 28.35 11.53 26.23
CA PRO A 32 27.49 12.68 26.52
C PRO A 32 26.93 13.22 25.20
N VAL A 33 25.65 12.97 24.92
CA VAL A 33 24.93 13.47 23.74
C VAL A 33 23.89 14.47 24.22
N ASP A 34 23.91 15.67 23.65
CA ASP A 34 22.80 16.60 23.82
C ASP A 34 21.65 16.22 22.87
N PHE A 35 20.84 15.27 23.34
CA PHE A 35 19.67 14.78 22.58
C PHE A 35 18.67 15.89 22.27
N ARG A 36 18.64 16.95 23.05
CA ARG A 36 17.76 18.09 22.77
C ARG A 36 18.25 18.88 21.56
N ALA A 37 19.54 19.23 21.55
CA ALA A 37 20.15 19.93 20.42
C ALA A 37 20.06 19.09 19.13
N GLU A 38 20.32 17.78 19.20
CA GLU A 38 20.15 16.86 18.05
C GLU A 38 18.72 16.89 17.49
N LYS A 39 17.71 16.83 18.38
CA LYS A 39 16.31 16.88 17.97
C LYS A 39 15.92 18.24 17.40
N GLU A 40 16.32 19.32 18.04
CA GLU A 40 16.05 20.69 17.57
C GLU A 40 16.65 20.91 16.17
N GLN A 41 17.88 20.44 15.93
CA GLN A 41 18.50 20.49 14.61
C GLN A 41 17.73 19.63 13.59
N ARG A 42 17.40 18.38 13.92
CA ARG A 42 16.70 17.46 13.02
C ARG A 42 15.33 17.98 12.64
N TYR A 43 14.51 18.33 13.62
CA TYR A 43 13.14 18.81 13.35
C TYR A 43 13.15 20.21 12.75
N GLY A 44 14.11 21.06 13.11
CA GLY A 44 14.28 22.35 12.44
C GLY A 44 14.54 22.18 10.93
N ALA A 45 15.41 21.26 10.54
CA ALA A 45 15.65 20.94 9.14
C ALA A 45 14.42 20.32 8.46
N LEU A 46 13.74 19.40 9.13
CA LEU A 46 12.52 18.75 8.60
C LEU A 46 11.40 19.77 8.35
N LEU A 47 11.17 20.68 9.29
CA LEU A 47 10.13 21.69 9.18
C LEU A 47 10.45 22.78 8.16
N ALA A 48 11.73 23.11 7.99
CA ALA A 48 12.17 24.06 6.97
C ALA A 48 12.03 23.51 5.53
N HIS A 49 12.01 22.19 5.38
CA HIS A 49 11.83 21.53 4.09
C HIS A 49 10.35 21.46 3.72
N SER A 50 9.99 21.75 2.47
CA SER A 50 8.59 21.79 1.99
C SER A 50 7.70 22.67 2.86
N ARG A 51 8.12 23.90 3.11
CA ARG A 51 7.39 24.88 3.92
C ARG A 51 6.07 25.26 3.25
N LEU A 52 5.00 25.28 4.03
CA LEU A 52 3.70 25.78 3.63
C LEU A 52 3.45 27.16 4.23
N ASP A 53 3.14 28.12 3.37
CA ASP A 53 2.77 29.50 3.75
C ASP A 53 1.29 29.73 3.39
N VAL A 54 0.44 29.80 4.41
CA VAL A 54 -1.01 29.94 4.28
C VAL A 54 -1.56 30.84 5.37
N ASP A 55 -2.68 31.50 5.11
CA ASP A 55 -3.30 32.44 6.03
C ASP A 55 -3.88 31.77 7.30
N ASP A 56 -4.30 30.50 7.23
CA ASP A 56 -4.80 29.77 8.40
C ASP A 56 -3.63 29.10 9.17
N PRO A 57 -3.30 29.63 10.38
CA PRO A 57 -2.20 29.10 11.18
C PRO A 57 -2.44 27.65 11.65
N ARG A 58 -3.69 27.22 11.76
CA ARG A 58 -4.01 25.84 12.15
C ARG A 58 -3.65 24.87 11.03
N PHE A 59 -3.88 25.28 9.79
CA PHE A 59 -3.51 24.45 8.63
C PHE A 59 -1.98 24.34 8.51
N ALA A 60 -1.25 25.44 8.69
CA ALA A 60 0.21 25.42 8.73
C ALA A 60 0.73 24.51 9.86
N GLN A 61 0.12 24.58 11.06
CA GLN A 61 0.49 23.70 12.17
C GLN A 61 0.21 22.22 11.88
N VAL A 62 -0.93 21.88 11.26
CA VAL A 62 -1.24 20.48 10.85
C VAL A 62 -0.22 19.99 9.83
N TRP A 63 0.16 20.82 8.86
CA TRP A 63 1.20 20.48 7.88
C TRP A 63 2.54 20.13 8.55
N ASP A 64 2.96 20.91 9.50
CA ASP A 64 4.19 20.64 10.26
C ASP A 64 4.08 19.37 11.09
N TRP A 65 2.94 19.12 11.73
CA TRP A 65 2.69 17.90 12.48
C TRP A 65 2.67 16.65 11.60
N VAL A 66 2.13 16.71 10.39
CA VAL A 66 2.17 15.60 9.42
C VAL A 66 3.61 15.21 9.11
N LYS A 67 4.51 16.18 8.90
CA LYS A 67 5.94 15.90 8.68
C LYS A 67 6.59 15.19 9.88
N VAL A 68 6.33 15.71 11.08
CA VAL A 68 6.89 15.13 12.33
C VAL A 68 6.36 13.73 12.57
N ASN A 69 5.05 13.51 12.41
CA ASN A 69 4.44 12.19 12.57
C ASN A 69 4.97 11.18 11.54
N THR A 70 5.15 11.60 10.29
CA THR A 70 5.76 10.77 9.25
C THR A 70 7.19 10.38 9.63
N ASP A 71 7.99 11.32 10.18
CA ASP A 71 9.35 11.03 10.64
C ASP A 71 9.38 10.02 11.79
N TRP A 72 8.38 10.01 12.68
CA TRP A 72 8.29 9.04 13.78
C TRP A 72 8.03 7.60 13.30
N LEU A 73 7.42 7.44 12.13
CA LEU A 73 7.16 6.13 11.53
C LEU A 73 8.36 5.57 10.76
N ILE A 74 9.41 6.37 10.53
CA ILE A 74 10.59 5.91 9.81
C ILE A 74 11.38 4.92 10.66
N VAL A 75 11.45 3.68 10.21
CA VAL A 75 12.29 2.64 10.78
C VAL A 75 13.53 2.45 9.92
N ASN A 76 14.70 2.65 10.55
CA ASN A 76 15.99 2.36 9.95
C ASN A 76 16.59 1.11 10.61
N ALA A 77 16.53 -0.01 9.93
CA ALA A 77 17.02 -1.31 10.39
C ALA A 77 18.41 -1.66 9.82
N GLY A 78 19.21 -0.66 9.51
CA GLY A 78 20.59 -0.81 9.02
C GLY A 78 20.63 -1.57 7.70
N LYS A 79 21.34 -2.70 7.67
CA LYS A 79 21.48 -3.54 6.45
C LYS A 79 20.18 -4.08 5.88
N TYR A 80 19.13 -4.14 6.68
CA TYR A 80 17.83 -4.64 6.23
C TYR A 80 17.00 -3.61 5.50
N GLY A 81 17.29 -2.31 5.68
CA GLY A 81 16.65 -1.23 4.94
C GLY A 81 16.12 -0.10 5.81
N ARG A 82 15.46 0.84 5.14
CA ARG A 82 14.83 2.02 5.74
C ARG A 82 13.56 2.37 4.98
N ALA A 83 12.42 2.37 5.69
CA ALA A 83 11.12 2.76 5.16
C ALA A 83 10.18 3.13 6.31
N LEU A 84 8.92 3.46 6.00
CA LEU A 84 7.89 3.70 7.00
C LEU A 84 7.37 2.37 7.56
N SER A 85 7.23 2.30 8.89
CA SER A 85 6.38 1.27 9.50
C SER A 85 4.92 1.61 9.29
N ALA A 86 4.05 0.61 9.25
CA ALA A 86 2.61 0.82 9.10
C ALA A 86 1.99 1.49 10.34
N GLY A 87 2.50 1.17 11.55
CA GLY A 87 2.06 1.82 12.78
C GLY A 87 2.81 1.33 14.01
N MET A 88 3.31 2.26 14.82
CA MET A 88 4.00 1.92 16.07
C MET A 88 3.05 1.99 17.27
N PRO A 89 3.12 1.07 18.23
CA PRO A 89 4.03 -0.09 18.32
C PRO A 89 3.51 -1.39 17.70
N GLU A 90 2.27 -1.46 17.24
CA GLU A 90 1.60 -2.73 16.89
C GLU A 90 2.01 -3.26 15.51
N TYR A 91 2.29 -2.35 14.56
CA TYR A 91 2.68 -2.69 13.18
C TYR A 91 4.07 -2.11 12.85
N PRO A 92 5.15 -2.59 13.53
CA PRO A 92 6.49 -2.01 13.39
C PRO A 92 7.21 -2.43 12.11
N TRP A 93 6.55 -3.13 11.21
CA TRP A 93 7.10 -3.71 9.99
C TRP A 93 6.86 -2.82 8.77
N TRP A 94 7.50 -3.15 7.67
CA TRP A 94 7.31 -2.49 6.39
C TRP A 94 6.27 -3.24 5.58
N PHE A 95 5.17 -2.56 5.29
CA PHE A 95 4.07 -3.11 4.49
C PHE A 95 4.13 -2.57 3.08
N GLY A 96 3.93 -3.43 2.08
CA GLY A 96 3.98 -3.06 0.68
C GLY A 96 2.90 -2.06 0.29
N CYS A 97 1.66 -2.34 0.67
CA CYS A 97 0.52 -1.48 0.39
C CYS A 97 0.67 -0.12 1.07
N ASP A 98 0.87 -0.10 2.40
CA ASP A 98 0.99 1.12 3.21
C ASP A 98 2.11 2.04 2.71
N ASN A 99 3.27 1.45 2.39
CA ASN A 99 4.37 2.23 1.85
C ASN A 99 4.07 2.79 0.47
N CYS A 100 3.41 2.04 -0.42
CA CYS A 100 3.03 2.54 -1.73
C CYS A 100 2.03 3.69 -1.66
N TYR A 101 1.05 3.63 -0.76
CA TYR A 101 0.16 4.76 -0.47
C TYR A 101 0.93 5.97 0.08
N SER A 102 1.81 5.73 1.04
CA SER A 102 2.58 6.78 1.72
C SER A 102 3.58 7.49 0.82
N ILE A 103 4.00 6.87 -0.30
CA ILE A 103 4.91 7.49 -1.28
C ILE A 103 4.39 8.87 -1.72
N GLN A 104 3.10 9.03 -2.00
CA GLN A 104 2.54 10.31 -2.41
C GLN A 104 2.70 11.38 -1.33
N GLY A 105 2.46 11.02 -0.07
CA GLY A 105 2.68 11.88 1.08
C GLY A 105 4.16 12.23 1.26
N LEU A 106 5.07 11.26 1.14
CA LEU A 106 6.51 11.50 1.19
C LEU A 106 6.99 12.48 0.11
N LEU A 107 6.47 12.33 -1.11
CA LEU A 107 6.78 13.22 -2.22
C LEU A 107 6.27 14.64 -1.95
N ALA A 108 5.05 14.78 -1.44
CA ALA A 108 4.46 16.08 -1.13
C ALA A 108 5.24 16.84 -0.05
N ILE A 109 5.79 16.15 0.95
CA ILE A 109 6.63 16.74 1.99
C ILE A 109 8.14 16.78 1.65
N GLY A 110 8.50 16.44 0.40
CA GLY A 110 9.87 16.54 -0.12
C GLY A 110 10.82 15.43 0.33
N GLN A 111 10.33 14.31 0.83
CA GLN A 111 11.15 13.17 1.29
C GLN A 111 11.50 12.22 0.12
N TYR A 112 12.02 12.77 -0.97
CA TYR A 112 12.27 12.05 -2.23
C TYR A 112 13.24 10.87 -2.08
N GLU A 113 14.29 11.06 -1.30
CA GLU A 113 15.28 10.00 -1.07
C GLU A 113 14.68 8.84 -0.25
N LEU A 114 13.85 9.13 0.75
CA LEU A 114 13.14 8.09 1.49
C LEU A 114 12.17 7.34 0.60
N ALA A 115 11.43 8.05 -0.26
CA ALA A 115 10.54 7.44 -1.25
C ALA A 115 11.30 6.49 -2.19
N ARG A 116 12.46 6.93 -2.71
CA ARG A 116 13.33 6.11 -3.55
C ARG A 116 13.82 4.85 -2.83
N GLN A 117 14.33 5.02 -1.61
CA GLN A 117 14.81 3.90 -0.78
C GLN A 117 13.69 2.89 -0.51
N THR A 118 12.49 3.37 -0.22
CA THR A 118 11.31 2.52 0.03
C THR A 118 10.94 1.70 -1.21
N LEU A 119 10.88 2.33 -2.39
CA LEU A 119 10.58 1.63 -3.65
C LEU A 119 11.62 0.56 -3.97
N LYS A 120 12.90 0.87 -3.76
CA LYS A 120 13.99 -0.12 -3.93
C LYS A 120 13.87 -1.26 -2.93
N LEU A 121 13.61 -0.97 -1.66
CA LEU A 121 13.43 -1.97 -0.63
C LEU A 121 12.32 -2.96 -1.01
N LEU A 122 11.16 -2.47 -1.41
CA LEU A 122 10.05 -3.32 -1.85
C LEU A 122 10.43 -4.17 -3.07
N ALA A 123 11.12 -3.58 -4.06
CA ALA A 123 11.59 -4.31 -5.23
C ALA A 123 12.54 -5.47 -4.86
N ASP A 124 13.58 -5.16 -4.07
CA ASP A 124 14.63 -6.12 -3.69
C ASP A 124 14.05 -7.28 -2.89
N TYR A 125 13.16 -7.01 -1.93
CA TYR A 125 12.50 -8.06 -1.16
C TYR A 125 11.50 -8.87 -1.99
N SER A 126 10.80 -8.24 -2.92
CA SER A 126 9.87 -8.92 -3.83
C SER A 126 10.59 -9.87 -4.79
N GLU A 127 11.69 -9.43 -5.38
CA GLU A 127 12.52 -10.31 -6.22
C GLU A 127 13.11 -11.48 -5.41
N LYS A 128 13.58 -11.23 -4.18
CA LYS A 128 14.15 -12.25 -3.31
C LYS A 128 13.10 -13.26 -2.83
N ALA A 129 11.90 -12.80 -2.47
CA ALA A 129 10.86 -13.65 -1.88
C ALA A 129 10.03 -14.37 -2.94
N ASN A 130 9.65 -13.67 -4.01
CA ASN A 130 8.70 -14.14 -5.02
C ASN A 130 9.36 -14.40 -6.38
N GLY A 131 10.17 -13.46 -6.88
CA GLY A 131 10.88 -13.56 -8.17
C GLY A 131 10.01 -13.49 -9.42
N ASN A 132 8.68 -13.52 -9.27
CA ASN A 132 7.70 -13.58 -10.35
C ASN A 132 6.95 -12.26 -10.64
N GLY A 133 7.34 -11.18 -9.96
CA GLY A 133 6.69 -9.87 -10.12
C GLY A 133 5.64 -9.54 -9.06
N ARG A 134 5.21 -10.50 -8.25
CA ARG A 134 4.34 -10.26 -7.09
C ARG A 134 5.06 -9.45 -6.03
N ILE A 135 4.49 -8.33 -5.62
CA ILE A 135 5.07 -7.44 -4.60
C ILE A 135 4.71 -7.95 -3.21
N VAL A 136 5.69 -7.94 -2.31
CA VAL A 136 5.53 -8.41 -0.92
C VAL A 136 4.57 -7.53 -0.13
N HIS A 137 3.78 -8.14 0.75
CA HIS A 137 2.90 -7.42 1.68
C HIS A 137 3.64 -7.01 2.95
N GLU A 138 4.30 -7.95 3.64
CA GLU A 138 4.94 -7.69 4.93
C GLU A 138 6.41 -8.09 4.94
N ILE A 139 7.24 -7.16 5.40
CA ILE A 139 8.67 -7.37 5.63
C ILE A 139 8.99 -6.97 7.06
N THR A 140 9.49 -7.91 7.86
CA THR A 140 9.95 -7.59 9.21
C THR A 140 11.21 -6.73 9.17
N THR A 141 11.45 -5.94 10.22
CA THR A 141 12.64 -5.07 10.33
C THR A 141 13.96 -5.82 10.55
N TYR A 142 13.94 -7.15 10.55
CA TYR A 142 15.11 -8.00 10.46
C TYR A 142 15.21 -8.78 9.14
N GLY A 143 14.44 -8.34 8.13
CA GLY A 143 14.61 -8.79 6.74
C GLY A 143 13.98 -10.13 6.39
N LEU A 144 12.95 -10.55 7.14
CA LEU A 144 12.13 -11.70 6.78
C LEU A 144 10.86 -11.22 6.08
N CYS A 145 10.56 -11.78 4.91
CA CYS A 145 9.25 -11.65 4.29
C CYS A 145 8.27 -12.59 5.01
N SER A 146 7.32 -12.02 5.76
CA SER A 146 6.30 -12.76 6.50
C SER A 146 5.03 -12.98 5.68
N ASN A 147 4.76 -12.11 4.72
CA ASN A 147 3.63 -12.24 3.80
C ASN A 147 4.08 -11.89 2.37
N PRO A 148 3.97 -12.84 1.42
CA PRO A 148 4.44 -12.63 0.05
C PRO A 148 3.62 -11.64 -0.79
N GLY A 149 2.50 -11.15 -0.28
CA GLY A 149 1.68 -10.13 -0.95
C GLY A 149 0.46 -10.67 -1.68
N ASN A 150 -0.22 -9.78 -2.38
CA ASN A 150 -1.42 -10.07 -3.15
C ASN A 150 -1.50 -9.15 -4.40
N THR A 151 -2.60 -9.14 -5.10
CA THR A 151 -2.86 -8.31 -6.29
C THR A 151 -2.74 -6.83 -5.98
N GLN A 152 -3.24 -6.40 -4.84
CA GLN A 152 -3.26 -5.01 -4.40
C GLN A 152 -1.87 -4.40 -4.31
N GLU A 153 -0.93 -5.01 -3.57
CA GLU A 153 0.43 -4.48 -3.40
C GLU A 153 1.12 -4.33 -4.75
N THR A 154 0.87 -5.29 -5.65
CA THR A 154 1.50 -5.31 -6.97
C THR A 154 1.02 -4.15 -7.83
N ALA A 155 -0.28 -3.88 -7.87
CA ALA A 155 -0.85 -2.73 -8.58
C ALA A 155 -0.39 -1.40 -7.98
N HIS A 156 -0.39 -1.28 -6.64
CA HIS A 156 0.07 -0.07 -5.95
C HIS A 156 1.55 0.24 -6.19
N TYR A 157 2.40 -0.78 -6.27
CA TYR A 157 3.82 -0.57 -6.53
C TYR A 157 4.07 0.09 -7.89
N VAL A 158 3.39 -0.38 -8.94
CA VAL A 158 3.48 0.22 -10.28
C VAL A 158 3.08 1.69 -10.26
N THR A 159 1.96 1.99 -9.60
CA THR A 159 1.45 3.36 -9.45
C THR A 159 2.41 4.23 -8.61
N ALA A 160 2.99 3.68 -7.54
CA ALA A 160 3.94 4.40 -6.69
C ALA A 160 5.23 4.77 -7.44
N VAL A 161 5.76 3.88 -8.29
CA VAL A 161 6.90 4.18 -9.18
C VAL A 161 6.55 5.30 -10.15
N TRP A 162 5.36 5.28 -10.73
CA TRP A 162 4.88 6.35 -11.62
C TRP A 162 4.78 7.69 -10.88
N HIS A 163 4.18 7.73 -9.68
CA HIS A 163 4.11 8.94 -8.84
C HIS A 163 5.51 9.47 -8.53
N TYR A 164 6.44 8.60 -8.14
CA TYR A 164 7.82 8.99 -7.87
C TYR A 164 8.45 9.69 -9.08
N TRP A 165 8.36 9.08 -10.26
CA TRP A 165 8.87 9.68 -11.49
C TRP A 165 8.20 11.01 -11.81
N ARG A 166 6.87 11.09 -11.73
CA ARG A 166 6.12 12.33 -12.02
C ARG A 166 6.52 13.51 -11.13
N TRP A 167 6.85 13.25 -9.88
CA TRP A 167 7.27 14.28 -8.93
C TRP A 167 8.74 14.66 -9.06
N THR A 168 9.62 13.72 -9.34
CA THR A 168 11.08 13.91 -9.27
C THR A 168 11.75 14.07 -10.62
N GLY A 169 11.16 13.54 -11.69
CA GLY A 169 11.78 13.39 -12.98
C GLY A 169 12.92 12.36 -13.03
N ASP A 170 13.12 11.58 -11.95
CA ASP A 170 14.20 10.57 -11.88
C ASP A 170 13.85 9.34 -12.72
N GLU A 171 14.34 9.33 -13.95
CA GLU A 171 14.23 8.17 -14.85
C GLU A 171 15.13 7.01 -14.43
N SER A 172 16.15 7.24 -13.61
CA SER A 172 17.13 6.21 -13.26
C SER A 172 16.48 5.08 -12.47
N LEU A 173 15.64 5.42 -11.48
CA LEU A 173 14.88 4.44 -10.71
C LEU A 173 13.90 3.69 -11.63
N VAL A 174 13.19 4.40 -12.52
CA VAL A 174 12.25 3.76 -13.43
C VAL A 174 12.95 2.68 -14.27
N ARG A 175 14.08 3.04 -14.90
CA ARG A 175 14.85 2.09 -15.71
C ARG A 175 15.40 0.91 -14.90
N GLU A 176 15.77 1.14 -13.64
CA GLU A 176 16.25 0.11 -12.72
C GLU A 176 15.16 -0.93 -12.41
N VAL A 177 13.91 -0.47 -12.15
CA VAL A 177 12.81 -1.34 -11.74
C VAL A 177 11.93 -1.84 -12.90
N MET A 178 12.09 -1.34 -14.13
CA MET A 178 11.28 -1.77 -15.28
C MET A 178 11.22 -3.29 -15.47
N PRO A 179 12.29 -4.07 -15.31
CA PRO A 179 12.21 -5.53 -15.41
C PRO A 179 11.23 -6.15 -14.39
N LEU A 180 11.17 -5.59 -13.18
CA LEU A 180 10.20 -6.00 -12.17
C LEU A 180 8.79 -5.58 -12.57
N LEU A 181 8.59 -4.34 -13.08
CA LEU A 181 7.27 -3.86 -13.50
C LEU A 181 6.69 -4.72 -14.65
N HIS A 182 7.50 -5.16 -15.60
CA HIS A 182 7.06 -6.09 -16.63
C HIS A 182 6.53 -7.40 -16.05
N LYS A 183 7.26 -7.97 -15.09
CA LYS A 183 6.83 -9.17 -14.37
C LYS A 183 5.56 -8.91 -13.54
N SER A 184 5.48 -7.74 -12.89
CA SER A 184 4.35 -7.37 -12.04
C SER A 184 3.04 -7.29 -12.84
N MET A 185 3.08 -6.64 -14.00
CA MET A 185 1.89 -6.55 -14.86
C MET A 185 1.50 -7.90 -15.47
N ALA A 186 2.47 -8.73 -15.84
CA ALA A 186 2.20 -10.10 -16.30
C ALA A 186 1.64 -10.99 -15.17
N TRP A 187 2.12 -10.78 -13.94
CA TRP A 187 1.60 -11.51 -12.78
C TRP A 187 0.16 -11.08 -12.44
N LEU A 188 -0.16 -9.77 -12.48
CA LEU A 188 -1.53 -9.27 -12.27
C LEU A 188 -2.50 -9.83 -13.31
N GLU A 189 -2.11 -9.83 -14.58
CA GLU A 189 -2.91 -10.38 -15.66
C GLU A 189 -3.18 -11.88 -15.47
N ALA A 190 -2.22 -12.63 -14.93
CA ALA A 190 -2.37 -14.05 -14.64
C ALA A 190 -3.27 -14.34 -13.42
N GLN A 191 -3.75 -13.33 -12.69
CA GLN A 191 -4.75 -13.49 -11.63
C GLN A 191 -6.20 -13.37 -12.16
N ASP A 192 -6.38 -13.04 -13.42
CA ASP A 192 -7.65 -13.10 -14.14
C ASP A 192 -7.84 -14.53 -14.64
N ASP A 193 -8.60 -15.33 -13.89
CA ASP A 193 -8.71 -16.79 -14.11
C ASP A 193 -9.72 -17.14 -15.22
N ASP A 194 -10.69 -16.27 -15.51
CA ASP A 194 -11.77 -16.52 -16.45
C ASP A 194 -11.76 -15.64 -17.71
N GLY A 195 -10.88 -14.62 -17.74
CA GLY A 195 -10.64 -13.77 -18.88
C GLY A 195 -11.58 -12.59 -19.00
N ASP A 196 -12.21 -12.18 -17.91
CA ASP A 196 -13.14 -11.04 -17.87
C ASP A 196 -12.44 -9.69 -17.58
N LEU A 197 -11.13 -9.68 -17.35
CA LEU A 197 -10.22 -8.58 -17.04
C LEU A 197 -10.16 -8.19 -15.57
N PHE A 198 -10.78 -8.95 -14.68
CA PHE A 198 -10.80 -8.71 -13.26
C PHE A 198 -9.89 -9.69 -12.51
N PRO A 199 -8.79 -9.22 -11.90
CA PRO A 199 -7.94 -10.11 -11.14
C PRO A 199 -8.56 -10.49 -9.80
N SER A 200 -8.59 -11.77 -9.48
CA SER A 200 -8.98 -12.29 -8.19
C SER A 200 -7.94 -11.97 -7.12
N GLY A 201 -8.39 -11.62 -5.91
CA GLY A 201 -7.54 -11.32 -4.77
C GLY A 201 -8.33 -11.02 -3.50
N TYR A 202 -7.64 -10.79 -2.39
CA TYR A 202 -8.30 -10.43 -1.13
C TYR A 202 -8.62 -8.95 -1.01
N GLY A 203 -8.02 -8.11 -1.84
CA GLY A 203 -8.12 -6.66 -1.73
C GLY A 203 -7.67 -6.12 -0.37
N ILE A 204 -7.97 -4.85 -0.10
CA ILE A 204 -7.74 -4.21 1.21
C ILE A 204 -8.80 -4.63 2.23
N ILE A 205 -9.92 -5.21 1.79
CA ILE A 205 -10.97 -5.69 2.67
C ILE A 205 -10.49 -6.86 3.55
N GLU A 206 -9.58 -7.68 3.03
CA GLU A 206 -8.93 -8.80 3.73
C GLU A 206 -9.89 -9.74 4.46
N ILE A 207 -11.05 -10.02 3.87
CA ILE A 207 -11.99 -10.99 4.44
C ILE A 207 -11.44 -12.40 4.22
N ALA A 208 -11.17 -13.13 5.29
CA ALA A 208 -10.65 -14.47 5.23
C ALA A 208 -11.55 -15.39 4.37
N GLY A 209 -10.97 -16.01 3.35
CA GLY A 209 -11.66 -16.88 2.41
C GLY A 209 -12.46 -16.16 1.31
N LEU A 210 -12.51 -14.84 1.29
CA LEU A 210 -13.08 -14.06 0.19
C LEU A 210 -11.97 -13.70 -0.81
N ASN A 211 -11.48 -14.69 -1.53
CA ASN A 211 -10.60 -14.47 -2.69
C ASN A 211 -11.52 -14.31 -3.90
N ALA A 212 -11.84 -13.09 -4.25
CA ALA A 212 -12.80 -12.72 -5.30
C ALA A 212 -12.25 -11.51 -6.07
N GLU A 213 -13.00 -11.07 -7.06
CA GLU A 213 -12.71 -9.87 -7.82
C GLU A 213 -13.24 -8.65 -7.04
N MET A 214 -12.34 -8.08 -6.26
CA MET A 214 -12.67 -6.97 -5.38
C MET A 214 -12.52 -5.63 -6.10
N ILE A 215 -13.41 -4.68 -5.81
CA ILE A 215 -13.46 -3.37 -6.47
C ILE A 215 -12.13 -2.62 -6.42
N ASP A 216 -11.46 -2.64 -5.26
CA ASP A 216 -10.19 -1.97 -5.07
C ASP A 216 -9.09 -2.63 -5.92
N THR A 217 -9.03 -3.96 -5.95
CA THR A 217 -8.08 -4.72 -6.77
C THR A 217 -8.27 -4.42 -8.26
N ILE A 218 -9.52 -4.41 -8.75
CA ILE A 218 -9.84 -4.12 -10.14
C ILE A 218 -9.46 -2.68 -10.51
N ALA A 219 -9.87 -1.71 -9.68
CA ALA A 219 -9.63 -0.29 -9.93
C ALA A 219 -8.14 0.05 -9.90
N TYR A 220 -7.40 -0.47 -8.90
CA TYR A 220 -5.94 -0.26 -8.82
C TYR A 220 -5.18 -0.98 -9.94
N THR A 221 -5.66 -2.14 -10.41
CA THR A 221 -5.08 -2.81 -11.57
C THR A 221 -5.32 -2.01 -12.85
N ALA A 222 -6.51 -1.43 -13.03
CA ALA A 222 -6.77 -0.51 -14.14
C ALA A 222 -5.85 0.70 -14.09
N GLN A 223 -5.70 1.34 -12.92
CA GLN A 223 -4.77 2.46 -12.72
C GLN A 223 -3.31 2.05 -13.00
N ALA A 224 -2.90 0.86 -12.56
CA ALA A 224 -1.56 0.34 -12.80
C ALA A 224 -1.30 0.16 -14.30
N TRP A 225 -2.27 -0.28 -15.09
CA TRP A 225 -2.15 -0.36 -16.55
C TRP A 225 -1.90 1.00 -17.20
N ASP A 226 -2.63 2.06 -16.79
CA ASP A 226 -2.38 3.42 -17.29
C ASP A 226 -1.00 3.95 -16.90
N CYS A 227 -0.62 3.81 -15.63
CA CYS A 227 0.70 4.21 -15.15
C CYS A 227 1.83 3.46 -15.87
N TYR A 228 1.67 2.15 -16.03
CA TYR A 228 2.65 1.31 -16.72
C TYR A 228 2.80 1.68 -18.20
N ALA A 229 1.70 2.01 -18.90
CA ALA A 229 1.76 2.49 -20.26
C ALA A 229 2.64 3.74 -20.39
N GLN A 230 2.52 4.68 -19.46
CA GLN A 230 3.33 5.89 -19.43
C GLN A 230 4.81 5.60 -19.12
N LEU A 231 5.09 4.69 -18.20
CA LEU A 231 6.46 4.26 -17.88
C LEU A 231 7.11 3.50 -19.06
N CYS A 232 6.35 2.69 -19.78
CA CYS A 232 6.82 2.04 -21.01
C CYS A 232 7.18 3.06 -22.09
N ARG A 233 6.36 4.11 -22.31
CA ARG A 233 6.70 5.20 -23.24
C ARG A 233 7.99 5.91 -22.84
N LEU A 234 8.15 6.21 -21.56
CA LEU A 234 9.35 6.84 -21.02
C LEU A 234 10.61 6.03 -21.33
N THR A 235 10.52 4.72 -21.26
CA THR A 235 11.66 3.82 -21.50
C THR A 235 11.83 3.41 -22.97
N GLY A 236 10.89 3.81 -23.84
CA GLY A 236 10.92 3.51 -25.28
C GLY A 236 10.25 2.21 -25.68
N ASP A 237 9.60 1.51 -24.74
CA ASP A 237 8.87 0.26 -25.02
C ASP A 237 7.44 0.56 -25.53
N MET A 238 7.35 0.94 -26.78
CA MET A 238 6.09 1.35 -27.41
C MET A 238 5.10 0.20 -27.58
N GLN A 239 5.59 -1.05 -27.68
CA GLN A 239 4.73 -2.22 -27.83
C GLN A 239 3.94 -2.48 -26.52
N ASN A 240 4.64 -2.55 -25.39
CA ASN A 240 3.98 -2.71 -24.10
C ASN A 240 3.16 -1.47 -23.71
N ALA A 241 3.56 -0.27 -24.11
CA ALA A 241 2.77 0.93 -23.89
C ALA A 241 1.40 0.84 -24.57
N ALA A 242 1.34 0.50 -25.85
CA ALA A 242 0.09 0.37 -26.60
C ALA A 242 -0.82 -0.74 -26.04
N ARG A 243 -0.22 -1.88 -25.66
CA ARG A 243 -0.95 -2.98 -25.03
C ARG A 243 -1.55 -2.56 -23.67
N ALA A 244 -0.76 -1.88 -22.85
CA ALA A 244 -1.21 -1.43 -21.53
C ALA A 244 -2.34 -0.40 -21.62
N GLU A 245 -2.31 0.50 -22.60
CA GLU A 245 -3.43 1.42 -22.86
C GLU A 245 -4.71 0.70 -23.25
N ASP A 246 -4.60 -0.34 -24.07
CA ASP A 246 -5.75 -1.17 -24.41
C ASP A 246 -6.31 -1.88 -23.20
N MET A 247 -5.45 -2.49 -22.37
CA MET A 247 -5.85 -3.14 -21.11
C MET A 247 -6.52 -2.15 -20.16
N PHE A 248 -5.93 -0.97 -19.95
CA PHE A 248 -6.55 0.07 -19.12
C PHE A 248 -7.97 0.40 -19.57
N ARG A 249 -8.14 0.70 -20.89
CA ARG A 249 -9.45 1.07 -21.44
C ARG A 249 -10.47 -0.04 -21.24
N ARG A 250 -10.10 -1.28 -21.57
CA ARG A 250 -10.99 -2.45 -21.48
C ARG A 250 -11.37 -2.75 -20.03
N THR A 251 -10.41 -2.77 -19.10
CA THR A 251 -10.68 -3.02 -17.66
C THR A 251 -11.57 -1.92 -17.08
N ARG A 252 -11.28 -0.64 -17.38
CA ARG A 252 -12.13 0.48 -16.93
C ARG A 252 -13.56 0.36 -17.46
N ASP A 253 -13.71 0.05 -18.75
CA ASP A 253 -15.03 -0.04 -19.37
C ASP A 253 -15.82 -1.25 -18.83
N ALA A 254 -15.15 -2.38 -18.59
CA ALA A 254 -15.73 -3.56 -17.95
C ALA A 254 -16.13 -3.27 -16.49
N LEU A 255 -15.27 -2.59 -15.71
CA LEU A 255 -15.56 -2.18 -14.34
C LEU A 255 -16.83 -1.32 -14.29
N ASN A 256 -16.91 -0.29 -15.11
CA ASN A 256 -18.10 0.59 -15.16
C ASN A 256 -19.37 -0.15 -15.59
N ALA A 257 -19.26 -1.11 -16.48
CA ALA A 257 -20.42 -1.87 -16.98
C ALA A 257 -20.92 -2.92 -15.98
N ASN A 258 -20.02 -3.57 -15.23
CA ASN A 258 -20.34 -4.74 -14.42
C ASN A 258 -20.45 -4.43 -12.91
N MET A 259 -19.73 -3.40 -12.43
CA MET A 259 -19.63 -3.11 -11.00
C MET A 259 -20.46 -1.92 -10.55
N TRP A 260 -21.06 -1.14 -11.43
CA TRP A 260 -21.94 -0.03 -11.07
C TRP A 260 -23.34 -0.55 -10.75
N ASP A 261 -23.85 -0.23 -9.56
CA ASP A 261 -25.22 -0.53 -9.14
C ASP A 261 -26.07 0.76 -9.19
N GLU A 262 -26.97 0.82 -10.16
CA GLU A 262 -27.84 1.99 -10.42
C GLU A 262 -28.81 2.27 -9.26
N GLU A 263 -29.28 1.23 -8.57
CA GLU A 263 -30.22 1.40 -7.44
C GLU A 263 -29.50 2.01 -6.22
N ALA A 264 -28.28 1.55 -5.95
CA ALA A 264 -27.46 2.06 -4.86
C ALA A 264 -26.80 3.39 -5.21
N GLY A 265 -26.61 3.73 -6.51
CA GLY A 265 -25.83 4.87 -6.96
C GLY A 265 -24.35 4.76 -6.56
N SER A 266 -23.83 3.54 -6.54
CA SER A 266 -22.48 3.21 -6.06
C SER A 266 -21.89 2.04 -6.82
N TYR A 267 -20.55 1.90 -6.76
CA TYR A 267 -19.91 0.66 -7.20
C TYR A 267 -20.17 -0.46 -6.19
N CYS A 268 -20.17 -1.71 -6.68
CA CYS A 268 -20.23 -2.91 -5.85
C CYS A 268 -18.89 -3.18 -5.16
N ASP A 269 -18.89 -3.92 -4.06
CA ASP A 269 -17.66 -4.32 -3.32
C ASP A 269 -16.90 -5.43 -4.04
N ALA A 270 -17.65 -6.38 -4.63
CA ALA A 270 -17.08 -7.55 -5.28
C ALA A 270 -17.88 -7.95 -6.52
N TYR A 271 -17.19 -8.59 -7.44
CA TYR A 271 -17.78 -9.28 -8.59
C TYR A 271 -17.58 -10.78 -8.38
N ALA A 272 -18.64 -11.54 -8.33
CA ALA A 272 -18.59 -12.97 -8.01
C ALA A 272 -19.92 -13.65 -8.33
N SER A 273 -19.94 -14.98 -8.35
CA SER A 273 -21.20 -15.72 -8.47
C SER A 273 -21.99 -15.73 -7.16
N PRO A 274 -23.35 -15.69 -7.22
CA PRO A 274 -24.19 -15.84 -6.02
C PRO A 274 -23.89 -17.10 -5.21
N ASP A 275 -23.53 -18.20 -5.85
CA ASP A 275 -23.16 -19.44 -5.16
C ASP A 275 -21.84 -19.29 -4.40
N PHE A 276 -20.85 -18.61 -4.98
CA PHE A 276 -19.60 -18.30 -4.28
C PHE A 276 -19.87 -17.42 -3.06
N VAL A 277 -20.59 -16.30 -3.22
CA VAL A 277 -20.89 -15.36 -2.11
C VAL A 277 -21.66 -16.08 -1.00
N ARG A 278 -22.64 -16.94 -1.34
CA ARG A 278 -23.37 -17.76 -0.36
C ARG A 278 -22.44 -18.67 0.43
N SER A 279 -21.46 -19.28 -0.24
CA SER A 279 -20.48 -20.16 0.40
C SER A 279 -19.58 -19.43 1.40
N ARG A 280 -19.44 -18.09 1.28
CA ARG A 280 -18.62 -17.22 2.13
C ARG A 280 -19.41 -16.48 3.21
N ARG A 281 -20.69 -16.81 3.41
CA ARG A 281 -21.59 -16.17 4.37
C ARG A 281 -20.95 -15.95 5.75
N GLU A 282 -20.34 -16.99 6.31
CA GLU A 282 -19.73 -16.92 7.65
C GLU A 282 -18.52 -15.96 7.70
N SER A 283 -17.70 -15.95 6.66
CA SER A 283 -16.55 -15.05 6.55
C SER A 283 -16.99 -13.59 6.40
N ILE A 284 -17.99 -13.32 5.57
CA ILE A 284 -18.51 -11.97 5.31
C ILE A 284 -19.20 -11.40 6.55
N LEU A 285 -20.08 -12.18 7.20
CA LEU A 285 -20.78 -11.75 8.40
C LEU A 285 -19.86 -11.65 9.62
N GLY A 286 -18.84 -12.49 9.70
CA GLY A 286 -17.88 -12.50 10.82
C GLY A 286 -17.00 -11.25 10.90
N ARG A 287 -16.86 -10.46 9.83
CA ARG A 287 -16.14 -9.18 9.82
C ARG A 287 -16.94 -8.02 10.40
N ARG A 288 -18.25 -8.14 10.55
CA ARG A 288 -19.06 -7.10 11.17
C ARG A 288 -18.78 -7.04 12.67
N LEU A 289 -18.68 -5.83 13.22
CA LEU A 289 -18.42 -5.60 14.64
C LEU A 289 -19.47 -6.30 15.54
N GLU A 290 -20.73 -6.39 15.05
CA GLU A 290 -21.78 -7.15 15.69
C GLU A 290 -22.53 -7.95 14.62
N ARG A 291 -22.60 -9.26 14.80
CA ARG A 291 -23.45 -10.12 13.99
C ARG A 291 -24.88 -10.05 14.53
N THR A 292 -25.68 -9.20 13.92
CA THR A 292 -27.09 -9.00 14.28
C THR A 292 -28.02 -9.79 13.36
N ALA A 293 -29.26 -10.03 13.79
CA ALA A 293 -30.30 -10.61 12.92
C ALA A 293 -30.55 -9.71 11.69
N GLU A 294 -30.42 -8.41 11.83
CA GLU A 294 -30.52 -7.45 10.73
C GLU A 294 -29.41 -7.66 9.69
N ALA A 295 -28.16 -7.82 10.13
CA ALA A 295 -27.04 -8.10 9.23
C ALA A 295 -27.22 -9.43 8.46
N GLU A 296 -27.83 -10.43 9.07
CA GLU A 296 -28.15 -11.69 8.40
C GLU A 296 -29.29 -11.51 7.38
N GLN A 297 -30.31 -10.73 7.72
CA GLN A 297 -31.42 -10.41 6.80
C GLN A 297 -30.92 -9.59 5.60
N ASP A 298 -30.06 -8.62 5.82
CA ASP A 298 -29.45 -7.81 4.75
C ASP A 298 -28.65 -8.68 3.78
N PHE A 299 -27.85 -9.62 4.31
CA PHE A 299 -27.09 -10.55 3.48
C PHE A 299 -28.02 -11.42 2.62
N ASP A 300 -29.07 -11.97 3.23
CA ASP A 300 -30.07 -12.82 2.50
C ASP A 300 -30.84 -11.98 1.46
N ALA A 301 -31.20 -10.73 1.80
CA ALA A 301 -31.81 -9.78 0.87
C ALA A 301 -30.91 -9.41 -0.29
N MET A 302 -29.63 -9.19 -0.03
CA MET A 302 -28.61 -8.93 -1.06
C MET A 302 -28.54 -10.08 -2.07
N LEU A 303 -28.46 -11.32 -1.59
CA LEU A 303 -28.46 -12.51 -2.47
C LEU A 303 -29.75 -12.64 -3.26
N ALA A 304 -30.90 -12.38 -2.61
CA ALA A 304 -32.24 -12.51 -3.25
C ALA A 304 -32.46 -11.49 -4.38
N ARG A 305 -31.78 -10.34 -4.35
CA ARG A 305 -31.82 -9.33 -5.44
C ARG A 305 -31.14 -9.80 -6.72
N LYS A 306 -30.18 -10.71 -6.62
CA LYS A 306 -29.40 -11.21 -7.76
C LYS A 306 -30.14 -12.42 -8.36
N GLN A 307 -31.11 -12.11 -9.24
CA GLN A 307 -31.92 -13.12 -9.92
C GLN A 307 -31.18 -13.63 -11.16
N GLY A 308 -31.38 -14.90 -11.50
CA GLY A 308 -30.84 -15.52 -12.70
C GLY A 308 -29.99 -16.76 -12.40
N ASP A 309 -29.03 -17.01 -13.27
CA ASP A 309 -28.11 -18.14 -13.13
C ASP A 309 -27.12 -17.88 -11.97
N SER A 310 -27.24 -18.66 -10.91
CA SER A 310 -26.45 -18.50 -9.68
C SER A 310 -24.98 -18.84 -9.85
N SER A 311 -24.58 -19.39 -11.00
CA SER A 311 -23.18 -19.66 -11.33
C SER A 311 -22.49 -18.50 -12.05
N LYS A 312 -23.25 -17.51 -12.57
CA LYS A 312 -22.69 -16.34 -13.25
C LYS A 312 -22.31 -15.26 -12.28
N GLU A 313 -21.20 -14.61 -12.58
CA GLU A 313 -20.71 -13.50 -11.78
C GLU A 313 -21.52 -12.22 -11.99
N VAL A 314 -21.74 -11.50 -10.89
CA VAL A 314 -22.46 -10.24 -10.81
C VAL A 314 -21.87 -9.38 -9.70
N GLY A 315 -22.05 -8.06 -9.77
CA GLY A 315 -21.61 -7.17 -8.71
C GLY A 315 -22.42 -7.35 -7.43
N PHE A 316 -21.73 -7.37 -6.28
CA PHE A 316 -22.32 -7.41 -4.94
C PHE A 316 -21.92 -6.22 -4.11
N LEU A 317 -22.90 -5.53 -3.53
CA LEU A 317 -22.69 -4.50 -2.51
C LEU A 317 -22.86 -5.16 -1.14
N MET A 318 -21.75 -5.59 -0.53
CA MET A 318 -21.74 -6.39 0.68
C MET A 318 -21.76 -5.56 1.98
N ASN A 319 -20.94 -4.52 2.06
CA ASN A 319 -20.69 -3.82 3.32
C ASN A 319 -20.56 -2.30 3.20
N GLY A 320 -20.63 -1.70 2.01
CA GLY A 320 -20.43 -0.26 1.85
C GLY A 320 -19.06 0.20 2.38
N ASN A 321 -17.99 -0.55 2.10
CA ASN A 321 -16.65 -0.23 2.53
C ASN A 321 -16.12 1.05 1.87
N TRP A 322 -15.13 1.70 2.49
CA TRP A 322 -14.45 2.84 1.92
C TRP A 322 -13.80 2.56 0.54
N THR A 323 -13.50 1.31 0.26
CA THR A 323 -12.97 0.83 -1.03
C THR A 323 -13.91 1.12 -2.20
N LEU A 324 -15.20 1.34 -1.96
CA LEU A 324 -16.17 1.73 -2.99
C LEU A 324 -15.84 3.08 -3.64
N ALA A 325 -15.09 3.93 -2.96
CA ALA A 325 -14.63 5.20 -3.49
C ALA A 325 -13.38 5.07 -4.39
N THR A 326 -12.76 3.89 -4.48
CA THR A 326 -11.52 3.67 -5.21
C THR A 326 -11.60 4.02 -6.71
N PRO A 327 -12.72 3.74 -7.43
CA PRO A 327 -12.82 4.06 -8.85
C PRO A 327 -12.96 5.55 -9.17
N MET A 328 -13.22 6.39 -8.18
CA MET A 328 -13.35 7.86 -8.32
C MET A 328 -11.97 8.50 -8.32
#